data_c1d84c9860598b505f30cab106e5f1af
#
_entry.id   c1d84c9860598b505f30cab106e5f1af
#
_cell.length_a   1.000
_cell.length_b   1.000
_cell.length_c   1.000
_cell.angle_alpha   90.00
_cell.angle_beta   90.00
_cell.angle_gamma   90.00
#
_symmetry.space_group_name_H-M   'P 1'
#
loop_
_entity.id
_entity.type
_entity.pdbx_description
1 polymer ?
#
loop_
_entity_poly.entity_id
_entity_poly.type
_entity_poly.pdbx_seq_one_letter_code
_entity_poly.pdbx_strand_id
1 'polypeptide(L)'
;MKIIKNPFLINPTYNKISSISIINQCYFWIGYFIFNTVRWGSFYDDYIYSLQSNLIGFPIHVVLCYLFIFIYLPRLFKGKILEFFGLLIFSLGIALVVKFGLTYYLLNKDVLPEFAGVTSKITFNYMIATVLGEIYVITFVTCIKLVIDWIKQRELLAY
;
A
#
# COMPACT_ATOMS: atom_id res chain seq x y z
N MET A 1 -29.32 -1.48 26.94
CA MET A 1 -28.15 -1.82 26.13
C MET A 1 -28.03 -0.80 24.99
N LYS A 2 -27.19 0.25 25.13
CA LYS A 2 -27.00 1.27 24.09
C LYS A 2 -26.20 0.63 22.97
N ILE A 3 -26.84 0.43 21.81
CA ILE A 3 -26.17 0.04 20.60
C ILE A 3 -25.15 1.16 20.29
N ILE A 4 -23.88 0.88 20.45
CA ILE A 4 -22.79 1.77 20.00
C ILE A 4 -22.90 1.80 18.48
N LYS A 5 -23.61 2.81 17.96
CA LYS A 5 -23.64 3.07 16.53
C LYS A 5 -22.22 3.34 16.07
N ASN A 6 -21.72 2.50 15.18
CA ASN A 6 -20.36 2.53 14.66
C ASN A 6 -20.08 3.95 14.09
N PRO A 7 -19.19 4.77 14.68
CA PRO A 7 -19.02 6.16 14.30
C PRO A 7 -18.52 6.31 12.85
N PHE A 8 -17.97 5.25 12.27
CA PHE A 8 -17.50 5.23 10.88
C PHE A 8 -18.59 5.15 9.82
N LEU A 9 -19.85 4.86 10.20
CA LEU A 9 -20.95 4.61 9.25
C LEU A 9 -21.98 5.75 9.13
N ILE A 10 -21.91 6.81 9.95
CA ILE A 10 -23.09 7.66 10.19
C ILE A 10 -23.00 9.06 9.59
N ASN A 11 -21.88 9.52 9.05
CA ASN A 11 -21.80 10.92 8.61
C ASN A 11 -21.38 11.07 7.14
N PRO A 12 -22.26 11.54 6.23
CA PRO A 12 -21.86 11.96 4.88
C PRO A 12 -20.85 13.13 4.93
N THR A 13 -20.80 13.88 6.02
CA THR A 13 -19.77 14.90 6.31
C THR A 13 -18.38 14.29 6.50
N TYR A 14 -18.28 13.01 6.86
CA TYR A 14 -17.03 12.28 7.02
C TYR A 14 -16.19 12.27 5.74
N ASN A 15 -16.80 12.08 4.57
CA ASN A 15 -16.11 12.11 3.29
C ASN A 15 -15.50 13.49 2.95
N LYS A 16 -16.00 14.57 3.54
CA LYS A 16 -15.52 15.93 3.29
C LYS A 16 -14.40 16.36 4.27
N ILE A 17 -14.38 15.78 5.46
CA ILE A 17 -13.44 16.14 6.55
C ILE A 17 -12.17 15.29 6.50
N SER A 18 -12.27 14.08 6.00
CA SER A 18 -11.17 13.09 5.95
C SER A 18 -10.18 13.30 4.79
N SER A 19 -10.31 14.37 3.99
CA SER A 19 -9.33 14.61 2.90
C SER A 19 -8.03 15.18 3.46
N ILE A 20 -7.01 14.35 3.55
CA ILE A 20 -5.63 14.82 3.71
C ILE A 20 -5.32 15.68 2.47
N SER A 21 -4.78 16.88 2.68
CA SER A 21 -4.38 17.76 1.57
C SER A 21 -3.51 16.97 0.57
N ILE A 22 -3.76 17.17 -0.73
CA ILE A 22 -2.97 16.56 -1.80
C ILE A 22 -1.48 16.85 -1.63
N ILE A 23 -1.14 18.05 -1.18
CA ILE A 23 0.23 18.48 -0.92
C ILE A 23 0.88 17.58 0.15
N ASN A 24 0.19 17.31 1.25
CA ASN A 24 0.70 16.43 2.31
C ASN A 24 0.85 14.98 1.84
N GLN A 25 -0.03 14.51 0.96
CA GLN A 25 0.10 13.20 0.33
C GLN A 25 1.34 13.15 -0.57
N CYS A 26 1.60 14.20 -1.36
CA CYS A 26 2.80 14.28 -2.19
C CYS A 26 4.08 14.24 -1.34
N TYR A 27 4.16 15.03 -0.26
CA TYR A 27 5.32 14.99 0.66
C TYR A 27 5.52 13.62 1.28
N PHE A 28 4.45 12.96 1.70
CA PHE A 28 4.51 11.60 2.24
C PHE A 28 5.07 10.62 1.20
N TRP A 29 4.56 10.63 -0.02
CA TRP A 29 4.99 9.69 -1.06
C TRP A 29 6.42 9.95 -1.54
N ILE A 30 6.85 11.22 -1.61
CA ILE A 30 8.25 11.57 -1.92
C ILE A 30 9.17 11.05 -0.81
N GLY A 31 8.84 11.30 0.46
CA GLY A 31 9.61 10.80 1.60
C GLY A 31 9.68 9.28 1.62
N TYR A 32 8.56 8.59 1.37
CA TYR A 32 8.51 7.13 1.26
C TYR A 32 9.41 6.62 0.13
N PHE A 33 9.34 7.24 -1.05
CA PHE A 33 10.15 6.86 -2.20
C PHE A 33 11.66 6.96 -1.90
N ILE A 34 12.09 8.09 -1.34
CA ILE A 34 13.49 8.32 -0.95
C ILE A 34 13.92 7.29 0.10
N PHE A 35 13.13 7.13 1.16
CA PHE A 35 13.42 6.16 2.23
C PHE A 35 13.56 4.75 1.70
N ASN A 36 12.63 4.32 0.84
CA ASN A 36 12.64 2.97 0.28
C ASN A 36 13.85 2.74 -0.64
N THR A 37 14.21 3.74 -1.45
CA THR A 37 15.40 3.69 -2.31
C THR A 37 16.69 3.56 -1.50
N VAL A 38 16.84 4.36 -0.44
CA VAL A 38 18.02 4.31 0.42
C VAL A 38 18.10 2.98 1.18
N ARG A 39 16.98 2.52 1.74
CA ARG A 39 16.91 1.26 2.47
C ARG A 39 17.35 0.07 1.62
N TRP A 40 16.80 -0.07 0.42
CA TRP A 40 17.13 -1.19 -0.46
C TRP A 40 18.50 -1.02 -1.14
N GLY A 41 18.88 0.22 -1.45
CA GLY A 41 20.25 0.51 -1.94
C GLY A 41 21.31 0.10 -0.94
N SER A 42 21.09 0.37 0.34
CA SER A 42 21.99 -0.08 1.40
C SER A 42 21.99 -1.59 1.59
N PHE A 43 20.82 -2.24 1.40
CA PHE A 43 20.72 -3.69 1.57
C PHE A 43 21.41 -4.47 0.44
N TYR A 44 21.29 -4.00 -0.80
CA TYR A 44 21.86 -4.65 -1.98
C TYR A 44 23.26 -4.12 -2.35
N ASP A 45 23.73 -3.06 -1.67
CA ASP A 45 24.95 -2.31 -2.03
C ASP A 45 24.91 -1.77 -3.48
N ASP A 46 23.69 -1.51 -3.98
CA ASP A 46 23.43 -0.99 -5.33
C ASP A 46 22.26 0.01 -5.30
N TYR A 47 22.59 1.29 -5.20
CA TYR A 47 21.59 2.37 -5.15
C TYR A 47 20.95 2.64 -6.51
N ILE A 48 21.65 2.37 -7.62
CA ILE A 48 21.14 2.59 -8.97
C ILE A 48 20.05 1.55 -9.26
N TYR A 49 20.34 0.29 -9.00
CA TYR A 49 19.36 -0.78 -9.12
C TYR A 49 18.14 -0.55 -8.21
N SER A 50 18.39 -0.15 -6.96
CA SER A 50 17.32 0.17 -6.02
C SER A 50 16.42 1.30 -6.52
N LEU A 51 17.00 2.39 -7.05
CA LEU A 51 16.25 3.51 -7.62
C LEU A 51 15.37 3.06 -8.80
N GLN A 52 15.93 2.30 -9.73
CA GLN A 52 15.22 1.81 -10.91
C GLN A 52 14.10 0.84 -10.53
N SER A 53 14.38 -0.13 -9.64
CA SER A 53 13.39 -1.07 -9.15
C SER A 53 12.25 -0.38 -8.39
N ASN A 54 12.60 0.64 -7.59
CA ASN A 54 11.63 1.43 -6.86
C ASN A 54 10.76 2.30 -7.79
N LEU A 55 11.30 2.84 -8.88
CA LEU A 55 10.52 3.55 -9.90
C LEU A 55 9.44 2.66 -10.53
N ILE A 56 9.71 1.36 -10.68
CA ILE A 56 8.74 0.39 -11.18
C ILE A 56 7.71 0.03 -10.10
N GLY A 57 8.17 -0.24 -8.88
CA GLY A 57 7.32 -0.68 -7.78
C GLY A 57 6.44 0.42 -7.20
N PHE A 58 6.94 1.65 -7.14
CA PHE A 58 6.29 2.77 -6.49
C PHE A 58 4.87 3.08 -7.02
N PRO A 59 4.60 3.18 -8.34
CA PRO A 59 3.24 3.37 -8.83
C PRO A 59 2.29 2.25 -8.40
N ILE A 60 2.78 1.01 -8.35
CA ILE A 60 1.99 -0.15 -7.92
C ILE A 60 1.62 -0.01 -6.44
N HIS A 61 2.56 0.35 -5.57
CA HIS A 61 2.31 0.63 -4.15
C HIS A 61 1.26 1.72 -3.96
N VAL A 62 1.40 2.84 -4.69
CA VAL A 62 0.45 3.97 -4.60
C VAL A 62 -0.95 3.52 -4.99
N VAL A 63 -1.10 2.85 -6.13
CA VAL A 63 -2.40 2.37 -6.62
C VAL A 63 -3.02 1.38 -5.63
N LEU A 64 -2.26 0.40 -5.14
CA LEU A 64 -2.76 -0.58 -4.16
C LEU A 64 -3.20 0.07 -2.85
N CYS A 65 -2.45 1.05 -2.33
CA CYS A 65 -2.83 1.76 -1.12
C CYS A 65 -4.14 2.54 -1.30
N TYR A 66 -4.32 3.22 -2.42
CA TYR A 66 -5.57 3.93 -2.69
C TYR A 66 -6.75 3.00 -2.91
N LEU A 67 -6.58 1.89 -3.66
CA LEU A 67 -7.62 0.87 -3.81
C LEU A 67 -8.02 0.30 -2.44
N PHE A 68 -7.05 0.00 -1.58
CA PHE A 68 -7.30 -0.54 -0.26
C PHE A 68 -8.10 0.44 0.61
N ILE A 69 -7.65 1.69 0.70
CA ILE A 69 -8.27 2.70 1.56
C ILE A 69 -9.66 3.09 1.08
N PHE A 70 -9.85 3.31 -0.22
CA PHE A 70 -11.12 3.87 -0.75
C PHE A 70 -12.11 2.81 -1.19
N ILE A 71 -11.66 1.60 -1.53
CA ILE A 71 -12.53 0.57 -2.07
C ILE A 71 -12.67 -0.62 -1.12
N TYR A 72 -11.57 -1.16 -0.58
CA TYR A 72 -11.62 -2.41 0.18
C TYR A 72 -12.00 -2.18 1.64
N LEU A 73 -11.37 -1.21 2.29
CA LEU A 73 -11.63 -0.89 3.68
C LEU A 73 -13.11 -0.53 3.96
N PRO A 74 -13.80 0.29 3.14
CA PRO A 74 -15.23 0.51 3.30
C PRO A 74 -16.11 -0.74 3.17
N ARG A 75 -15.70 -1.72 2.35
CA ARG A 75 -16.43 -3.00 2.24
C ARG A 75 -16.27 -3.83 3.52
N LEU A 76 -15.08 -3.85 4.09
CA LEU A 76 -14.82 -4.51 5.37
C LEU A 76 -15.71 -3.92 6.48
N PHE A 77 -15.79 -2.59 6.58
CA PHE A 77 -16.64 -1.92 7.57
C PHE A 77 -18.15 -2.15 7.36
N LYS A 78 -18.57 -2.42 6.12
CA LYS A 78 -19.95 -2.82 5.81
C LYS A 78 -20.26 -4.30 6.07
N GLY A 79 -19.30 -5.06 6.62
CA GLY A 79 -19.43 -6.49 6.89
C GLY A 79 -19.29 -7.40 5.66
N LYS A 80 -18.88 -6.87 4.51
CA LYS A 80 -18.69 -7.63 3.27
C LYS A 80 -17.30 -8.28 3.22
N ILE A 81 -17.05 -9.18 4.16
CA ILE A 81 -15.74 -9.78 4.40
C ILE A 81 -15.23 -10.55 3.17
N LEU A 82 -16.11 -11.34 2.53
CA LEU A 82 -15.75 -12.15 1.38
C LEU A 82 -15.34 -11.29 0.16
N GLU A 83 -16.09 -10.20 -0.10
CA GLU A 83 -15.76 -9.25 -1.14
C GLU A 83 -14.42 -8.55 -0.86
N PHE A 84 -14.16 -8.20 0.40
CA PHE A 84 -12.89 -7.60 0.82
C PHE A 84 -11.69 -8.51 0.52
N PHE A 85 -11.71 -9.76 1.01
CA PHE A 85 -10.61 -10.69 0.78
C PHE A 85 -10.46 -11.08 -0.69
N GLY A 86 -11.56 -11.28 -1.41
CA GLY A 86 -11.54 -11.58 -2.84
C GLY A 86 -10.86 -10.49 -3.66
N LEU A 87 -11.22 -9.22 -3.42
CA LEU A 87 -10.61 -8.08 -4.11
C LEU A 87 -9.14 -7.87 -3.72
N LEU A 88 -8.81 -8.08 -2.45
CA LEU A 88 -7.42 -7.97 -1.96
C LEU A 88 -6.52 -9.01 -2.63
N ILE A 89 -6.91 -10.27 -2.61
CA ILE A 89 -6.14 -11.36 -3.21
C ILE A 89 -6.00 -11.15 -4.72
N PHE A 90 -7.07 -10.75 -5.39
CA PHE A 90 -7.08 -10.49 -6.83
C PHE A 90 -6.12 -9.34 -7.19
N SER A 91 -6.17 -8.22 -6.47
CA SER A 91 -5.30 -7.07 -6.73
C SER A 91 -3.83 -7.36 -6.43
N LEU A 92 -3.53 -8.10 -5.35
CA LEU A 92 -2.16 -8.54 -5.05
C LEU A 92 -1.62 -9.50 -6.12
N GLY A 93 -2.44 -10.39 -6.64
CA GLY A 93 -2.08 -11.27 -7.76
C GLY A 93 -1.72 -10.49 -9.03
N ILE A 94 -2.54 -9.50 -9.40
CA ILE A 94 -2.25 -8.62 -10.54
C ILE A 94 -0.95 -7.83 -10.29
N ALA A 95 -0.81 -7.21 -9.12
CA ALA A 95 0.37 -6.44 -8.78
C ALA A 95 1.66 -7.27 -8.86
N LEU A 96 1.63 -8.51 -8.39
CA LEU A 96 2.74 -9.44 -8.47
C LEU A 96 3.16 -9.70 -9.93
N VAL A 97 2.19 -10.03 -10.79
CA VAL A 97 2.47 -10.33 -12.21
C VAL A 97 2.98 -9.09 -12.93
N VAL A 98 2.36 -7.92 -12.70
CA VAL A 98 2.75 -6.65 -13.31
C VAL A 98 4.15 -6.25 -12.85
N LYS A 99 4.43 -6.30 -11.55
CA LYS A 99 5.75 -5.95 -10.99
C LYS A 99 6.84 -6.86 -11.54
N PHE A 100 6.61 -8.17 -11.56
CA PHE A 100 7.55 -9.12 -12.14
C PHE A 100 7.79 -8.84 -13.62
N GLY A 101 6.73 -8.69 -14.42
CA GLY A 101 6.83 -8.44 -15.85
C GLY A 101 7.58 -7.15 -16.17
N LEU A 102 7.22 -6.04 -15.50
CA LEU A 102 7.90 -4.75 -15.69
C LEU A 102 9.38 -4.83 -15.31
N THR A 103 9.71 -5.46 -14.18
CA THR A 103 11.11 -5.61 -13.76
C THR A 103 11.88 -6.48 -14.75
N TYR A 104 11.31 -7.60 -15.18
CA TYR A 104 11.93 -8.52 -16.12
C TYR A 104 12.22 -7.89 -17.49
N TYR A 105 11.25 -7.12 -18.03
CA TYR A 105 11.39 -6.54 -19.38
C TYR A 105 12.13 -5.20 -19.39
N LEU A 106 12.02 -4.41 -18.35
CA LEU A 106 12.58 -3.04 -18.33
C LEU A 106 13.91 -2.96 -17.62
N LEU A 107 14.18 -3.81 -16.63
CA LEU A 107 15.35 -3.68 -15.78
C LEU A 107 16.37 -4.79 -16.04
N ASN A 108 16.01 -6.01 -15.69
CA ASN A 108 16.89 -7.17 -15.82
C ASN A 108 16.08 -8.45 -15.90
N LYS A 109 16.57 -9.41 -16.72
CA LYS A 109 16.01 -10.76 -16.80
C LYS A 109 16.20 -11.57 -15.51
N ASP A 110 17.18 -11.19 -14.70
CA ASP A 110 17.41 -11.73 -13.35
C ASP A 110 16.75 -10.80 -12.35
N VAL A 111 15.49 -11.05 -12.04
CA VAL A 111 14.72 -10.25 -11.08
C VAL A 111 15.21 -10.55 -9.66
N LEU A 112 15.60 -9.50 -8.94
CA LEU A 112 15.97 -9.56 -7.52
C LEU A 112 14.72 -9.23 -6.69
N PRO A 113 14.02 -10.22 -6.15
CA PRO A 113 12.94 -9.96 -5.20
C PRO A 113 13.54 -9.64 -3.82
N GLU A 114 12.81 -8.85 -3.07
CA GLU A 114 13.11 -8.61 -1.66
C GLU A 114 13.21 -9.96 -0.93
N PHE A 115 14.35 -10.25 -0.30
CA PHE A 115 14.61 -11.46 0.51
C PHE A 115 14.69 -12.82 -0.22
N ALA A 116 14.55 -12.89 -1.52
CA ALA A 116 14.70 -14.14 -2.25
C ALA A 116 15.71 -13.95 -3.37
N GLY A 117 16.72 -14.75 -3.45
CA GLY A 117 17.80 -14.62 -4.42
C GLY A 117 17.34 -14.35 -5.88
N VAL A 118 18.28 -14.14 -6.77
CA VAL A 118 18.03 -13.85 -8.19
C VAL A 118 17.12 -14.92 -8.81
N THR A 119 16.07 -14.50 -9.52
CA THR A 119 15.17 -15.42 -10.22
C THR A 119 14.75 -14.86 -11.57
N SER A 120 14.77 -15.72 -12.58
CA SER A 120 14.24 -15.45 -13.93
C SER A 120 12.80 -15.93 -14.12
N LYS A 121 12.19 -16.50 -13.08
CA LYS A 121 10.84 -17.06 -13.10
C LYS A 121 10.09 -16.67 -11.83
N ILE A 122 8.76 -16.62 -11.89
CA ILE A 122 7.93 -16.46 -10.70
C ILE A 122 8.01 -17.74 -9.87
N THR A 123 8.81 -17.69 -8.80
CA THR A 123 8.96 -18.77 -7.82
C THR A 123 8.02 -18.54 -6.64
N PHE A 124 7.76 -19.60 -5.85
CA PHE A 124 6.95 -19.49 -4.65
C PHE A 124 7.55 -18.48 -3.64
N ASN A 125 8.87 -18.49 -3.48
CA ASN A 125 9.57 -17.52 -2.62
C ASN A 125 9.39 -16.10 -3.12
N TYR A 126 9.47 -15.86 -4.44
CA TYR A 126 9.20 -14.56 -5.03
C TYR A 126 7.77 -14.08 -4.76
N MET A 127 6.79 -14.99 -4.90
CA MET A 127 5.38 -14.68 -4.64
C MET A 127 5.18 -14.25 -3.18
N ILE A 128 5.69 -15.03 -2.22
CA ILE A 128 5.56 -14.71 -0.79
C ILE A 128 6.24 -13.37 -0.48
N ALA A 129 7.49 -13.19 -0.89
CA ALA A 129 8.26 -11.98 -0.61
C ALA A 129 7.55 -10.73 -1.17
N THR A 130 7.08 -10.79 -2.42
CA THR A 130 6.38 -9.67 -3.07
C THR A 130 5.06 -9.38 -2.38
N VAL A 131 4.23 -10.40 -2.13
CA VAL A 131 2.91 -10.22 -1.48
C VAL A 131 3.06 -9.68 -0.06
N LEU A 132 3.99 -10.19 0.73
CA LEU A 132 4.26 -9.69 2.08
C LEU A 132 4.76 -8.24 2.06
N GLY A 133 5.62 -7.89 1.10
CA GLY A 133 6.08 -6.52 0.91
C GLY A 133 4.93 -5.55 0.60
N GLU A 134 4.03 -5.92 -0.31
CA GLU A 134 2.84 -5.12 -0.64
C GLU A 134 1.88 -4.98 0.56
N ILE A 135 1.61 -6.06 1.29
CA ILE A 135 0.77 -6.03 2.50
C ILE A 135 1.40 -5.12 3.57
N TYR A 136 2.71 -5.17 3.75
CA TYR A 136 3.41 -4.29 4.68
C TYR A 136 3.19 -2.82 4.34
N VAL A 137 3.38 -2.43 3.08
CA VAL A 137 3.19 -1.04 2.64
C VAL A 137 1.73 -0.60 2.81
N ILE A 138 0.78 -1.41 2.36
CA ILE A 138 -0.65 -1.12 2.47
C ILE A 138 -1.04 -0.94 3.95
N THR A 139 -0.60 -1.82 4.82
CA THR A 139 -0.90 -1.75 6.26
C THR A 139 -0.32 -0.49 6.88
N PHE A 140 0.94 -0.19 6.60
CA PHE A 140 1.62 1.00 7.14
C PHE A 140 0.90 2.29 6.74
N VAL A 141 0.62 2.47 5.44
CA VAL A 141 -0.08 3.66 4.93
C VAL A 141 -1.50 3.78 5.49
N THR A 142 -2.20 2.65 5.58
CA THR A 142 -3.56 2.61 6.14
C THR A 142 -3.57 2.97 7.61
N CYS A 143 -2.64 2.47 8.41
CA CYS A 143 -2.52 2.82 9.82
C CYS A 143 -2.29 4.32 10.02
N ILE A 144 -1.38 4.93 9.25
CA ILE A 144 -1.15 6.39 9.30
C ILE A 144 -2.45 7.14 9.00
N LYS A 145 -3.15 6.76 7.93
CA LYS A 145 -4.42 7.40 7.57
C LYS A 145 -5.47 7.28 8.68
N LEU A 146 -5.65 6.11 9.24
CA LEU A 146 -6.63 5.89 10.31
C LEU A 146 -6.32 6.70 11.56
N VAL A 147 -5.04 6.83 11.92
CA VAL A 147 -4.62 7.67 13.06
C VAL A 147 -4.93 9.13 12.81
N ILE A 148 -4.62 9.65 11.60
CA ILE A 148 -4.92 11.03 11.24
C ILE A 148 -6.44 11.28 11.26
N ASP A 149 -7.23 10.37 10.70
CA ASP A 149 -8.69 10.49 10.69
C ASP A 149 -9.26 10.47 12.14
N TRP A 150 -8.71 9.62 12.99
CA TRP A 150 -9.11 9.55 14.40
C TRP A 150 -8.78 10.83 15.18
N ILE A 151 -7.59 11.43 14.98
CA ILE A 151 -7.21 12.69 15.61
C ILE A 151 -8.17 13.81 15.18
N LYS A 152 -8.44 13.93 13.88
CA LYS A 152 -9.39 14.94 13.36
C LYS A 152 -10.79 14.79 13.92
N GLN A 153 -11.26 13.54 14.06
CA GLN A 153 -12.58 13.30 14.70
C GLN A 153 -12.62 13.74 16.15
N ARG A 154 -11.54 13.48 16.90
CA ARG A 154 -11.47 13.93 18.30
C ARG A 154 -11.50 15.45 18.43
N GLU A 155 -10.78 16.16 17.57
CA GLU A 155 -10.79 17.63 17.55
C GLU A 155 -12.20 18.18 17.31
N LEU A 156 -12.95 17.58 16.36
CA LEU A 156 -14.32 17.99 16.06
C LEU A 156 -15.33 17.72 17.20
N LEU A 157 -15.07 16.72 18.03
CA LEU A 157 -15.94 16.39 19.17
C LEU A 157 -15.60 17.21 20.43
N ALA A 158 -14.46 17.90 20.44
CA ALA A 158 -14.02 18.75 21.56
C ALA A 158 -14.55 20.19 21.47
N TYR A 159 -15.14 20.57 20.35
CA TYR A 159 -15.82 21.86 20.12
C TYR A 159 -17.34 21.68 20.10
#